data_95b47ab71d60f3d8b4ca02d91eece3a0
#
_entry.id   95b47ab71d60f3d8b4ca02d91eece3a0
#
_cell.length_a   1.000
_cell.length_b   1.000
_cell.length_c   1.000
_cell.angle_alpha   90.00
_cell.angle_beta   90.00
_cell.angle_gamma   90.00
#
_symmetry.space_group_name_H-M   'P 1'
#
loop_
_entity.id
_entity.type
_entity.pdbx_description
1 polymer ?
#
loop_
_entity_poly.entity_id
_entity_poly.type
_entity_poly.pdbx_seq_one_letter_code
_entity_poly.pdbx_strand_id
1 'polypeptide(L)'
;MEWLESLFLEHSALQAVCVISVIIAIGLGLGKLRVCGISLGVTFVFFTGILAGHLGLSINPEILKYAEDFGLMLFIYELGLKVGPGFFSSFRSGGIKLNLLGLGLVVAGSLTAIALSYLMSIPMTDMVGILSGATTNTPSLGAAQQAISQLGLPAEGAALSCAVTYPLGVVGVILAFAVVRKFVARKSDYEPRRHPDADHTYVAEFRVTNPAVQGLSLREVSALGGAHFVVSRIWHGGQAALPGPDAVLAEDDRVLVITNEDEVA
;
A
#
# COMPACT_ATOMS: atom_id res chain seq x y z
N MET A 1 35.96 -0.23 22.61
CA MET A 1 35.52 -0.53 21.22
C MET A 1 35.23 -2.01 21.03
N GLU A 2 35.82 -2.89 21.82
CA GLU A 2 35.54 -4.34 21.80
C GLU A 2 34.06 -4.71 21.97
N TRP A 3 33.33 -3.95 22.79
CA TRP A 3 31.87 -4.14 22.95
C TRP A 3 31.07 -3.88 21.68
N LEU A 4 31.45 -2.89 20.85
CA LEU A 4 30.79 -2.62 19.58
C LEU A 4 31.14 -3.67 18.52
N GLU A 5 32.36 -4.19 18.54
CA GLU A 5 32.81 -5.28 17.65
C GLU A 5 32.07 -6.58 17.99
N SER A 6 31.92 -6.93 19.27
CA SER A 6 31.16 -8.12 19.66
C SER A 6 29.69 -8.03 19.26
N LEU A 7 29.08 -6.82 19.33
CA LEU A 7 27.68 -6.58 18.96
C LEU A 7 27.39 -6.86 17.47
N PHE A 8 28.37 -6.70 16.59
CA PHE A 8 28.17 -6.85 15.14
C PHE A 8 28.85 -8.11 14.56
N LEU A 9 29.83 -8.69 15.25
CA LEU A 9 30.59 -9.83 14.73
C LEU A 9 30.29 -11.16 15.43
N GLU A 10 29.79 -11.15 16.67
CA GLU A 10 29.39 -12.38 17.35
C GLU A 10 27.99 -12.81 16.93
N HIS A 11 27.85 -14.03 16.41
CA HIS A 11 26.58 -14.61 15.96
C HIS A 11 25.60 -14.86 17.13
N SER A 12 25.02 -13.78 17.64
CA SER A 12 24.05 -13.81 18.74
C SER A 12 22.67 -13.33 18.28
N ALA A 13 21.62 -13.62 19.07
CA ALA A 13 20.29 -13.09 18.81
C ALA A 13 20.26 -11.54 18.87
N LEU A 14 21.06 -10.95 19.77
CA LEU A 14 21.19 -9.51 19.89
C LEU A 14 21.82 -8.89 18.64
N GLN A 15 22.89 -9.52 18.13
CA GLN A 15 23.52 -9.14 16.87
C GLN A 15 22.51 -9.16 15.72
N ALA A 16 21.73 -10.22 15.58
CA ALA A 16 20.74 -10.36 14.52
C ALA A 16 19.71 -9.22 14.56
N VAL A 17 19.17 -8.91 15.73
CA VAL A 17 18.22 -7.79 15.92
C VAL A 17 18.85 -6.46 15.57
N CYS A 18 20.07 -6.20 16.03
CA CYS A 18 20.80 -4.96 15.74
C CYS A 18 21.06 -4.80 14.24
N VAL A 19 21.62 -5.83 13.59
CA VAL A 19 21.97 -5.78 12.16
C VAL A 19 20.69 -5.60 11.31
N ILE A 20 19.63 -6.37 11.56
CA ILE A 20 18.37 -6.24 10.84
C ILE A 20 17.77 -4.85 11.04
N SER A 21 17.78 -4.33 12.28
CA SER A 21 17.24 -2.99 12.59
C SER A 21 18.01 -1.88 11.87
N VAL A 22 19.34 -1.98 11.82
CA VAL A 22 20.19 -1.01 11.12
C VAL A 22 19.95 -1.06 9.61
N ILE A 23 19.86 -2.25 9.02
CA ILE A 23 19.54 -2.45 7.60
C ILE A 23 18.18 -1.82 7.27
N ILE A 24 17.15 -2.08 8.09
CA ILE A 24 15.82 -1.51 7.92
C ILE A 24 15.87 0.02 8.02
N ALA A 25 16.53 0.56 9.04
CA ALA A 25 16.61 2.00 9.27
C ALA A 25 17.30 2.73 8.11
N ILE A 26 18.44 2.21 7.64
CA ILE A 26 19.17 2.76 6.49
C ILE A 26 18.31 2.62 5.22
N GLY A 27 17.74 1.45 4.97
CA GLY A 27 16.92 1.19 3.80
C GLY A 27 15.68 2.09 3.73
N LEU A 28 14.98 2.29 4.84
CA LEU A 28 13.84 3.22 4.92
C LEU A 28 14.29 4.68 4.75
N GLY A 29 15.45 5.05 5.29
CA GLY A 29 16.05 6.37 5.09
C GLY A 29 16.34 6.64 3.60
N LEU A 30 17.01 5.72 2.94
CA LEU A 30 17.30 5.77 1.51
C LEU A 30 16.01 5.72 0.66
N GLY A 31 15.00 4.98 1.11
CA GLY A 31 13.70 4.88 0.45
C GLY A 31 12.95 6.20 0.33
N LYS A 32 13.30 7.22 1.14
CA LYS A 32 12.74 8.58 1.03
C LYS A 32 13.36 9.40 -0.11
N LEU A 33 14.51 8.97 -0.62
CA LEU A 33 15.18 9.65 -1.74
C LEU A 33 14.34 9.48 -3.00
N ARG A 34 14.15 10.58 -3.73
CA ARG A 34 13.45 10.60 -5.01
C ARG A 34 14.47 10.82 -6.13
N VAL A 35 14.60 9.85 -7.01
CA VAL A 35 15.42 9.97 -8.22
C VAL A 35 14.51 10.16 -9.42
N CYS A 36 14.62 11.27 -10.13
CA CYS A 36 13.73 11.63 -11.25
C CYS A 36 12.24 11.64 -10.88
N GLY A 37 11.90 12.00 -9.64
CA GLY A 37 10.52 12.01 -9.14
C GLY A 37 9.97 10.66 -8.66
N ILE A 38 10.76 9.58 -8.77
CA ILE A 38 10.40 8.22 -8.38
C ILE A 38 11.11 7.86 -7.08
N SER A 39 10.36 7.30 -6.13
CA SER A 39 10.91 6.73 -4.90
C SER A 39 10.73 5.22 -4.92
N LEU A 40 11.79 4.47 -4.62
CA LEU A 40 11.71 3.02 -4.47
C LEU A 40 11.14 2.59 -3.10
N GLY A 41 10.91 3.55 -2.19
CA GLY A 41 10.26 3.30 -0.91
C GLY A 41 10.93 2.20 -0.10
N VAL A 42 10.11 1.31 0.47
CA VAL A 42 10.56 0.19 1.32
C VAL A 42 11.51 -0.78 0.60
N THR A 43 11.50 -0.80 -0.73
CA THR A 43 12.37 -1.69 -1.52
C THR A 43 13.87 -1.42 -1.29
N PHE A 44 14.24 -0.21 -0.89
CA PHE A 44 15.64 0.06 -0.53
C PHE A 44 16.13 -0.79 0.64
N VAL A 45 15.26 -1.29 1.50
CA VAL A 45 15.65 -2.23 2.58
C VAL A 45 16.25 -3.51 1.98
N PHE A 46 15.65 -4.04 0.91
CA PHE A 46 16.17 -5.20 0.19
C PHE A 46 17.58 -4.95 -0.37
N PHE A 47 17.80 -3.83 -1.06
CA PHE A 47 19.12 -3.48 -1.59
C PHE A 47 20.15 -3.18 -0.50
N THR A 48 19.72 -2.58 0.62
CA THR A 48 20.60 -2.36 1.79
C THR A 48 21.02 -3.70 2.41
N GLY A 49 20.12 -4.69 2.47
CA GLY A 49 20.43 -6.03 2.92
C GLY A 49 21.47 -6.73 2.03
N ILE A 50 21.32 -6.62 0.69
CA ILE A 50 22.31 -7.17 -0.26
C ILE A 50 23.67 -6.51 -0.06
N LEU A 51 23.71 -5.19 0.09
CA LEU A 51 24.95 -4.44 0.32
C LEU A 51 25.60 -4.86 1.65
N ALA A 52 24.82 -5.02 2.71
CA ALA A 52 25.31 -5.46 4.02
C ALA A 52 25.94 -6.86 3.94
N GLY A 53 25.28 -7.80 3.24
CA GLY A 53 25.83 -9.13 2.99
C GLY A 53 27.12 -9.08 2.15
N HIS A 54 27.17 -8.22 1.12
CA HIS A 54 28.37 -8.03 0.31
C HIS A 54 29.55 -7.47 1.12
N LEU A 55 29.28 -6.62 2.11
CA LEU A 55 30.28 -6.07 3.03
C LEU A 55 30.70 -7.08 4.11
N GLY A 56 30.19 -8.30 4.07
CA GLY A 56 30.59 -9.39 4.99
C GLY A 56 29.79 -9.45 6.29
N LEU A 57 28.72 -8.66 6.44
CA LEU A 57 27.81 -8.79 7.58
C LEU A 57 27.04 -10.11 7.44
N SER A 58 27.21 -11.01 8.40
CA SER A 58 26.51 -12.28 8.46
C SER A 58 25.72 -12.40 9.76
N ILE A 59 24.60 -13.08 9.69
CA ILE A 59 23.72 -13.37 10.81
C ILE A 59 23.65 -14.90 10.95
N ASN A 60 23.46 -15.38 12.18
CA ASN A 60 23.22 -16.81 12.39
C ASN A 60 22.06 -17.29 11.47
N PRO A 61 22.30 -18.35 10.64
CA PRO A 61 21.32 -18.80 9.65
C PRO A 61 19.96 -19.21 10.25
N GLU A 62 19.95 -19.82 11.44
CA GLU A 62 18.71 -20.25 12.10
C GLU A 62 17.89 -19.04 12.56
N ILE A 63 18.56 -18.02 13.12
CA ILE A 63 17.89 -16.78 13.55
C ILE A 63 17.40 -16.00 12.34
N LEU A 64 18.18 -15.95 11.26
CA LEU A 64 17.78 -15.30 10.02
C LEU A 64 16.55 -15.99 9.43
N LYS A 65 16.53 -17.31 9.39
CA LYS A 65 15.39 -18.10 8.90
C LYS A 65 14.13 -17.83 9.72
N TYR A 66 14.26 -17.81 11.06
CA TYR A 66 13.13 -17.47 11.92
C TYR A 66 12.61 -16.06 11.67
N ALA A 67 13.51 -15.08 11.52
CA ALA A 67 13.12 -13.68 11.23
C ALA A 67 12.42 -13.55 9.87
N GLU A 68 12.88 -14.28 8.85
CA GLU A 68 12.26 -14.36 7.52
C GLU A 68 10.83 -14.92 7.61
N ASP A 69 10.66 -16.09 8.21
CA ASP A 69 9.36 -16.74 8.33
C ASP A 69 8.38 -15.90 9.16
N PHE A 70 8.84 -15.32 10.27
CA PHE A 70 8.03 -14.44 11.11
C PHE A 70 7.64 -13.15 10.39
N GLY A 71 8.58 -12.53 9.68
CA GLY A 71 8.32 -11.34 8.88
C GLY A 71 7.31 -11.59 7.78
N LEU A 72 7.39 -12.73 7.08
CA LEU A 72 6.43 -13.12 6.06
C LEU A 72 5.03 -13.35 6.66
N MET A 73 4.93 -14.01 7.82
CA MET A 73 3.66 -14.20 8.52
C MET A 73 3.01 -12.86 8.90
N LEU A 74 3.78 -11.94 9.46
CA LEU A 74 3.28 -10.58 9.81
C LEU A 74 2.82 -9.82 8.58
N PHE A 75 3.55 -9.89 7.48
CA PHE A 75 3.18 -9.26 6.23
C PHE A 75 1.85 -9.78 5.68
N ILE A 76 1.67 -11.11 5.63
CA ILE A 76 0.42 -11.72 5.15
C ILE A 76 -0.75 -11.36 6.08
N TYR A 77 -0.53 -11.36 7.39
CA TYR A 77 -1.53 -10.99 8.38
C TYR A 77 -1.99 -9.53 8.20
N GLU A 78 -1.04 -8.59 8.09
CA GLU A 78 -1.34 -7.17 7.85
C GLU A 78 -2.12 -6.97 6.54
N LEU A 79 -1.69 -7.66 5.48
CA LEU A 79 -2.37 -7.61 4.19
C LEU A 79 -3.81 -8.11 4.30
N GLY A 80 -4.04 -9.21 5.02
CA GLY A 80 -5.36 -9.76 5.29
C GLY A 80 -6.27 -8.78 6.04
N LEU A 81 -5.76 -8.14 7.09
CA LEU A 81 -6.49 -7.12 7.84
C LEU A 81 -6.87 -5.91 6.97
N LYS A 82 -5.99 -5.49 6.09
CA LYS A 82 -6.17 -4.32 5.24
C LYS A 82 -7.17 -4.57 4.11
N VAL A 83 -7.11 -5.75 3.50
CA VAL A 83 -7.93 -6.11 2.34
C VAL A 83 -9.28 -6.72 2.75
N GLY A 84 -9.32 -7.43 3.90
CA GLY A 84 -10.47 -8.20 4.36
C GLY A 84 -11.80 -7.45 4.37
N PRO A 85 -11.89 -6.24 4.98
CA PRO A 85 -13.15 -5.50 5.06
C PRO A 85 -13.78 -5.17 3.70
N GLY A 86 -12.94 -4.91 2.69
CA GLY A 86 -13.38 -4.58 1.33
C GLY A 86 -13.52 -5.78 0.39
N PHE A 87 -13.02 -6.95 0.77
CA PHE A 87 -12.88 -8.10 -0.12
C PHE A 87 -14.23 -8.57 -0.70
N PHE A 88 -15.17 -8.86 0.16
CA PHE A 88 -16.49 -9.34 -0.28
C PHE A 88 -17.33 -8.28 -1.00
N SER A 89 -17.20 -7.01 -0.62
CA SER A 89 -17.92 -5.92 -1.29
C SER A 89 -17.39 -5.69 -2.71
N SER A 90 -16.10 -5.90 -2.93
CA SER A 90 -15.46 -5.79 -4.25
C SER A 90 -16.07 -6.76 -5.27
N PHE A 91 -16.55 -7.93 -4.85
CA PHE A 91 -17.20 -8.88 -5.77
C PHE A 91 -18.61 -8.44 -6.19
N ARG A 92 -19.32 -7.64 -5.37
CA ARG A 92 -20.71 -7.24 -5.64
C ARG A 92 -20.81 -6.05 -6.59
N SER A 93 -19.85 -5.13 -6.60
CA SER A 93 -19.91 -3.86 -7.34
C SER A 93 -19.07 -3.85 -8.63
N GLY A 94 -19.14 -4.92 -9.44
CA GLY A 94 -18.40 -5.00 -10.72
C GLY A 94 -16.93 -5.41 -10.62
N GLY A 95 -16.43 -5.70 -9.43
CA GLY A 95 -15.05 -6.11 -9.18
C GLY A 95 -14.67 -7.47 -9.75
N ILE A 96 -15.64 -8.33 -10.07
CA ILE A 96 -15.38 -9.64 -10.69
C ILE A 96 -14.60 -9.50 -11.99
N LYS A 97 -14.93 -8.52 -12.83
CA LYS A 97 -14.23 -8.28 -14.10
C LYS A 97 -12.77 -7.88 -13.87
N LEU A 98 -12.52 -7.02 -12.90
CA LEU A 98 -11.16 -6.59 -12.54
C LEU A 98 -10.36 -7.75 -11.92
N ASN A 99 -11.00 -8.54 -11.05
CA ASN A 99 -10.37 -9.71 -10.44
C ASN A 99 -10.01 -10.78 -11.48
N LEU A 100 -10.88 -11.04 -12.47
CA LEU A 100 -10.57 -11.94 -13.56
C LEU A 100 -9.44 -11.44 -14.45
N LEU A 101 -9.39 -10.14 -14.71
CA LEU A 101 -8.27 -9.53 -15.45
C LEU A 101 -6.96 -9.64 -14.66
N GLY A 102 -6.99 -9.38 -13.35
CA GLY A 102 -5.83 -9.54 -12.48
C GLY A 102 -5.34 -10.99 -12.45
N LEU A 103 -6.25 -11.95 -12.26
CA LEU A 103 -5.93 -13.37 -12.31
C LEU A 103 -5.33 -13.76 -13.67
N GLY A 104 -5.94 -13.31 -14.76
CA GLY A 104 -5.45 -13.54 -16.12
C GLY A 104 -4.02 -13.00 -16.31
N LEU A 105 -3.71 -11.82 -15.80
CA LEU A 105 -2.39 -11.23 -15.85
C LEU A 105 -1.36 -12.06 -15.07
N VAL A 106 -1.70 -12.51 -13.87
CA VAL A 106 -0.82 -13.36 -13.04
C VAL A 106 -0.55 -14.69 -13.74
N VAL A 107 -1.59 -15.34 -14.26
CA VAL A 107 -1.45 -16.63 -15.00
C VAL A 107 -0.60 -16.43 -16.26
N ALA A 108 -0.86 -15.39 -17.04
CA ALA A 108 -0.09 -15.10 -18.25
C ALA A 108 1.39 -14.82 -17.92
N GLY A 109 1.68 -14.05 -16.86
CA GLY A 109 3.05 -13.80 -16.41
C GLY A 109 3.76 -15.08 -15.97
N SER A 110 3.08 -15.94 -15.21
CA SER A 110 3.62 -17.23 -14.77
C SER A 110 3.90 -18.17 -15.93
N LEU A 111 2.97 -18.28 -16.89
CA LEU A 111 3.16 -19.11 -18.10
C LEU A 111 4.32 -18.58 -18.97
N THR A 112 4.46 -17.25 -19.07
CA THR A 112 5.58 -16.63 -19.77
C THR A 112 6.91 -16.96 -19.10
N ALA A 113 6.98 -16.88 -17.77
CA ALA A 113 8.18 -17.24 -17.02
C ALA A 113 8.54 -18.72 -17.22
N ILE A 114 7.56 -19.63 -17.15
CA ILE A 114 7.77 -21.06 -17.41
C ILE A 114 8.30 -21.28 -18.84
N ALA A 115 7.67 -20.68 -19.84
CA ALA A 115 8.10 -20.80 -21.22
C ALA A 115 9.54 -20.29 -21.44
N LEU A 116 9.89 -19.14 -20.85
CA LEU A 116 11.24 -18.58 -20.92
C LEU A 116 12.27 -19.43 -20.17
N SER A 117 11.90 -20.04 -19.04
CA SER A 117 12.77 -20.98 -18.32
C SER A 117 13.20 -22.13 -19.23
N TYR A 118 12.24 -22.76 -19.94
CA TYR A 118 12.54 -23.83 -20.87
C TYR A 118 13.30 -23.35 -22.13
N LEU A 119 12.89 -22.22 -22.69
CA LEU A 119 13.49 -21.70 -23.92
C LEU A 119 14.94 -21.25 -23.73
N MET A 120 15.24 -20.65 -22.59
CA MET A 120 16.55 -20.09 -22.26
C MET A 120 17.39 -21.00 -21.35
N SER A 121 16.86 -22.19 -20.99
CA SER A 121 17.51 -23.15 -20.09
C SER A 121 17.90 -22.53 -18.74
N ILE A 122 17.07 -21.62 -18.22
CA ILE A 122 17.26 -21.01 -16.91
C ILE A 122 16.62 -21.91 -15.84
N PRO A 123 17.31 -22.25 -14.76
CA PRO A 123 16.74 -23.03 -13.67
C PRO A 123 15.44 -22.37 -13.14
N MET A 124 14.44 -23.18 -12.81
CA MET A 124 13.15 -22.67 -12.32
C MET A 124 13.30 -21.87 -11.03
N THR A 125 14.25 -22.25 -10.16
CA THR A 125 14.61 -21.52 -8.94
C THR A 125 15.02 -20.10 -9.21
N ASP A 126 15.81 -19.86 -10.26
CA ASP A 126 16.26 -18.53 -10.66
C ASP A 126 15.17 -17.78 -11.41
N MET A 127 14.39 -18.49 -12.26
CA MET A 127 13.28 -17.91 -13.01
C MET A 127 12.20 -17.33 -12.11
N VAL A 128 11.91 -17.95 -10.97
CA VAL A 128 10.97 -17.41 -9.98
C VAL A 128 11.49 -16.09 -9.39
N GLY A 129 12.81 -16.00 -9.15
CA GLY A 129 13.46 -14.75 -8.77
C GLY A 129 13.34 -13.66 -9.85
N ILE A 130 13.59 -14.02 -11.12
CA ILE A 130 13.43 -13.12 -12.27
C ILE A 130 11.99 -12.61 -12.34
N LEU A 131 10.99 -13.48 -12.22
CA LEU A 131 9.58 -13.09 -12.23
C LEU A 131 9.24 -12.14 -11.09
N SER A 132 9.70 -12.45 -9.88
CA SER A 132 9.48 -11.61 -8.70
C SER A 132 10.11 -10.22 -8.85
N GLY A 133 11.33 -10.15 -9.39
CA GLY A 133 12.00 -8.88 -9.67
C GLY A 133 11.33 -8.09 -10.80
N ALA A 134 11.02 -8.72 -11.92
CA ALA A 134 10.36 -8.09 -13.06
C ALA A 134 8.97 -7.52 -12.72
N THR A 135 8.26 -8.17 -11.79
CA THR A 135 6.96 -7.70 -11.29
C THR A 135 7.07 -6.82 -10.05
N THR A 136 8.29 -6.51 -9.59
CA THR A 136 8.58 -5.72 -8.38
C THR A 136 7.87 -6.28 -7.12
N ASN A 137 7.79 -7.61 -7.00
CA ASN A 137 7.03 -8.31 -5.97
C ASN A 137 7.97 -9.05 -5.02
N THR A 138 8.56 -8.34 -4.04
CA THR A 138 9.42 -8.92 -3.02
C THR A 138 8.72 -9.94 -2.10
N PRO A 139 7.43 -9.81 -1.75
CA PRO A 139 6.71 -10.87 -1.03
C PRO A 139 6.62 -12.19 -1.80
N SER A 140 6.48 -12.12 -3.12
CA SER A 140 6.53 -13.32 -3.97
C SER A 140 7.89 -14.01 -3.91
N LEU A 141 8.98 -13.22 -3.84
CA LEU A 141 10.33 -13.78 -3.66
C LEU A 141 10.43 -14.55 -2.33
N GLY A 142 9.99 -13.96 -1.20
CA GLY A 142 10.03 -14.61 0.11
C GLY A 142 9.24 -15.94 0.12
N ALA A 143 8.02 -15.93 -0.43
CA ALA A 143 7.22 -17.15 -0.56
C ALA A 143 7.90 -18.21 -1.45
N ALA A 144 8.53 -17.78 -2.55
CA ALA A 144 9.28 -18.66 -3.45
C ALA A 144 10.50 -19.27 -2.77
N GLN A 145 11.30 -18.48 -2.06
CA GLN A 145 12.47 -18.98 -1.31
C GLN A 145 12.06 -20.00 -0.24
N GLN A 146 10.96 -19.76 0.45
CA GLN A 146 10.41 -20.70 1.41
C GLN A 146 10.01 -22.03 0.72
N ALA A 147 9.31 -21.98 -0.40
CA ALA A 147 8.93 -23.17 -1.16
C ALA A 147 10.16 -23.93 -1.69
N ILE A 148 11.15 -23.22 -2.24
CA ILE A 148 12.41 -23.79 -2.73
C ILE A 148 13.16 -24.51 -1.58
N SER A 149 13.24 -23.87 -0.40
CA SER A 149 13.88 -24.45 0.78
C SER A 149 13.15 -25.70 1.28
N GLN A 150 11.81 -25.74 1.22
CA GLN A 150 11.03 -26.93 1.58
C GLN A 150 11.27 -28.10 0.62
N LEU A 151 11.64 -27.83 -0.62
CA LEU A 151 12.04 -28.84 -1.60
C LEU A 151 13.50 -29.29 -1.43
N GLY A 152 14.25 -28.73 -0.48
CA GLY A 152 15.67 -29.02 -0.26
C GLY A 152 16.58 -28.46 -1.34
N LEU A 153 16.12 -27.45 -2.11
CA LEU A 153 16.87 -26.80 -3.17
C LEU A 153 17.51 -25.49 -2.67
N PRO A 154 18.64 -25.07 -3.28
CA PRO A 154 19.28 -23.79 -2.94
C PRO A 154 18.41 -22.62 -3.39
N ALA A 155 18.15 -21.67 -2.49
CA ALA A 155 17.27 -20.51 -2.73
C ALA A 155 18.04 -19.21 -3.05
N GLU A 156 19.38 -19.22 -2.98
CA GLU A 156 20.23 -18.04 -3.18
C GLU A 156 20.10 -17.48 -4.61
N GLY A 157 19.98 -18.36 -5.60
CA GLY A 157 19.78 -17.97 -7.01
C GLY A 157 18.53 -17.14 -7.23
N ALA A 158 17.43 -17.43 -6.52
CA ALA A 158 16.20 -16.65 -6.60
C ALA A 158 16.40 -15.20 -6.12
N ALA A 159 17.10 -15.01 -5.00
CA ALA A 159 17.38 -13.67 -4.46
C ALA A 159 18.26 -12.85 -5.41
N LEU A 160 19.33 -13.46 -5.92
CA LEU A 160 20.25 -12.83 -6.85
C LEU A 160 19.55 -12.42 -8.15
N SER A 161 18.78 -13.33 -8.75
CA SER A 161 18.02 -13.08 -9.97
C SER A 161 16.98 -11.98 -9.79
N CYS A 162 16.31 -11.95 -8.62
CA CYS A 162 15.40 -10.88 -8.26
C CYS A 162 16.12 -9.53 -8.16
N ALA A 163 17.27 -9.47 -7.49
CA ALA A 163 18.04 -8.24 -7.32
C ALA A 163 18.45 -7.62 -8.66
N VAL A 164 18.86 -8.46 -9.62
CA VAL A 164 19.28 -8.01 -10.96
C VAL A 164 18.09 -7.52 -11.79
N THR A 165 16.94 -8.20 -11.70
CA THR A 165 15.78 -7.89 -12.54
C THR A 165 14.87 -6.81 -11.96
N TYR A 166 14.92 -6.58 -10.67
CA TYR A 166 14.05 -5.62 -9.98
C TYR A 166 14.16 -4.18 -10.52
N PRO A 167 15.36 -3.58 -10.70
CA PRO A 167 15.48 -2.25 -11.29
C PRO A 167 14.88 -2.18 -12.70
N LEU A 168 15.06 -3.25 -13.50
CA LEU A 168 14.49 -3.34 -14.84
C LEU A 168 12.96 -3.43 -14.79
N GLY A 169 12.41 -4.14 -13.81
CA GLY A 169 10.97 -4.20 -13.56
C GLY A 169 10.38 -2.81 -13.29
N VAL A 170 11.02 -2.03 -12.40
CA VAL A 170 10.60 -0.64 -12.11
C VAL A 170 10.63 0.22 -13.37
N VAL A 171 11.73 0.20 -14.12
CA VAL A 171 11.86 0.97 -15.37
C VAL A 171 10.84 0.49 -16.39
N GLY A 172 10.63 -0.82 -16.52
CA GLY A 172 9.67 -1.42 -17.44
C GLY A 172 8.24 -0.97 -17.19
N VAL A 173 7.80 -0.95 -15.93
CA VAL A 173 6.47 -0.46 -15.55
C VAL A 173 6.30 1.03 -15.91
N ILE A 174 7.30 1.86 -15.62
CA ILE A 174 7.26 3.29 -15.96
C ILE A 174 7.15 3.50 -17.46
N LEU A 175 7.97 2.77 -18.24
CA LEU A 175 7.93 2.83 -19.69
C LEU A 175 6.58 2.33 -20.23
N ALA A 176 6.03 1.24 -19.69
CA ALA A 176 4.72 0.73 -20.06
C ALA A 176 3.62 1.79 -19.83
N PHE A 177 3.61 2.45 -18.66
CA PHE A 177 2.68 3.55 -18.40
C PHE A 177 2.88 4.73 -19.35
N ALA A 178 4.13 5.10 -19.67
CA ALA A 178 4.42 6.17 -20.61
C ALA A 178 3.89 5.84 -22.02
N VAL A 179 4.07 4.59 -22.47
CA VAL A 179 3.56 4.10 -23.76
C VAL A 179 2.03 4.09 -23.78
N VAL A 180 1.39 3.52 -22.73
CA VAL A 180 -0.07 3.51 -22.61
C VAL A 180 -0.62 4.92 -22.63
N ARG A 181 -0.02 5.84 -21.86
CA ARG A 181 -0.42 7.24 -21.82
C ARG A 181 -0.31 7.93 -23.17
N LYS A 182 0.74 7.63 -23.94
CA LYS A 182 1.01 8.30 -25.22
C LYS A 182 0.18 7.75 -26.37
N PHE A 183 -0.03 6.42 -26.41
CA PHE A 183 -0.59 5.74 -27.60
C PHE A 183 -1.99 5.16 -27.38
N VAL A 184 -2.38 4.87 -26.14
CA VAL A 184 -3.63 4.16 -25.84
C VAL A 184 -4.64 5.05 -25.14
N ALA A 185 -4.19 5.85 -24.17
CA ALA A 185 -5.08 6.67 -23.36
C ALA A 185 -5.63 7.86 -24.15
N ARG A 186 -6.94 8.08 -24.09
CA ARG A 186 -7.66 9.19 -24.71
C ARG A 186 -7.89 10.29 -23.66
N LYS A 187 -8.10 11.53 -24.10
CA LYS A 187 -8.42 12.63 -23.20
C LYS A 187 -9.66 12.35 -22.34
N SER A 188 -10.65 11.65 -22.89
CA SER A 188 -11.85 11.21 -22.16
C SER A 188 -11.58 10.25 -21.00
N ASP A 189 -10.43 9.55 -21.00
CA ASP A 189 -10.09 8.60 -19.94
C ASP A 189 -9.54 9.29 -18.68
N TYR A 190 -9.16 10.56 -18.81
CA TYR A 190 -8.69 11.43 -17.72
C TYR A 190 -9.78 12.35 -17.17
N GLU A 191 -10.89 12.47 -17.88
CA GLU A 191 -12.03 13.21 -17.36
C GLU A 191 -12.66 12.38 -16.24
N PRO A 192 -12.87 12.95 -15.04
CA PRO A 192 -13.61 12.25 -14.01
C PRO A 192 -14.95 11.85 -14.62
N ARG A 193 -15.25 10.55 -14.67
CA ARG A 193 -16.58 10.10 -15.07
C ARG A 193 -17.55 10.75 -14.10
N ARG A 194 -18.24 11.79 -14.56
CA ARG A 194 -19.43 12.28 -13.88
C ARG A 194 -20.41 11.11 -13.92
N HIS A 195 -20.54 10.39 -12.83
CA HIS A 195 -21.68 9.52 -12.64
C HIS A 195 -22.89 10.44 -12.66
N PRO A 196 -23.87 10.23 -13.57
CA PRO A 196 -25.09 11.04 -13.57
C PRO A 196 -25.87 10.94 -12.25
N ASP A 197 -25.62 9.86 -11.49
CA ASP A 197 -26.21 9.58 -10.18
C ASP A 197 -25.21 9.72 -9.02
N ALA A 198 -24.01 10.24 -9.24
CA ALA A 198 -23.21 10.71 -8.12
C ALA A 198 -23.93 11.99 -7.65
N ASP A 199 -24.80 11.82 -6.67
CA ASP A 199 -25.24 12.91 -5.81
C ASP A 199 -24.01 13.77 -5.54
N HIS A 200 -24.04 15.01 -6.05
CA HIS A 200 -23.02 15.99 -5.80
C HIS A 200 -23.06 16.34 -4.32
N THR A 201 -22.51 15.41 -3.52
CA THR A 201 -22.49 15.56 -2.07
C THR A 201 -21.50 16.67 -1.74
N TYR A 202 -22.01 17.81 -1.42
CA TYR A 202 -21.23 18.93 -0.92
C TYR A 202 -21.01 18.77 0.57
N VAL A 203 -19.76 18.80 1.01
CA VAL A 203 -19.40 18.73 2.42
C VAL A 203 -18.79 20.07 2.81
N ALA A 204 -19.46 20.79 3.70
CA ALA A 204 -18.98 22.06 4.19
C ALA A 204 -19.00 22.15 5.71
N GLU A 205 -18.04 22.86 6.24
CA GLU A 205 -17.99 23.22 7.66
C GLU A 205 -18.51 24.65 7.82
N PHE A 206 -19.56 24.81 8.61
CA PHE A 206 -20.15 26.10 8.94
C PHE A 206 -19.93 26.41 10.41
N ARG A 207 -19.76 27.71 10.71
CA ARG A 207 -19.77 28.23 12.06
C ARG A 207 -21.11 28.90 12.35
N VAL A 208 -21.72 28.60 13.46
CA VAL A 208 -23.00 29.21 13.86
C VAL A 208 -22.74 30.61 14.37
N THR A 209 -22.99 31.60 13.49
CA THR A 209 -22.82 33.03 13.80
C THR A 209 -24.15 33.80 13.77
N ASN A 210 -25.20 33.23 13.16
CA ASN A 210 -26.48 33.88 13.06
C ASN A 210 -27.28 33.70 14.38
N PRO A 211 -27.63 34.79 15.08
CA PRO A 211 -28.41 34.72 16.32
C PRO A 211 -29.79 34.04 16.14
N ALA A 212 -30.36 34.08 14.93
CA ALA A 212 -31.68 33.53 14.66
C ALA A 212 -31.73 31.99 14.72
N VAL A 213 -30.59 31.32 14.60
CA VAL A 213 -30.50 29.86 14.69
C VAL A 213 -29.93 29.37 16.04
N GLN A 214 -29.49 30.29 16.86
CA GLN A 214 -29.01 29.95 18.22
C GLN A 214 -30.18 29.51 19.10
N GLY A 215 -29.99 28.37 19.80
CA GLY A 215 -31.02 27.79 20.64
C GLY A 215 -32.07 26.96 19.91
N LEU A 216 -32.01 26.90 18.57
CA LEU A 216 -32.87 26.03 17.79
C LEU A 216 -32.26 24.62 17.66
N SER A 217 -33.13 23.62 17.58
CA SER A 217 -32.73 22.27 17.26
C SER A 217 -32.42 22.11 15.75
N LEU A 218 -31.60 21.13 15.39
CA LEU A 218 -31.33 20.83 13.98
C LEU A 218 -32.58 20.57 13.16
N ARG A 219 -33.61 20.00 13.78
CA ARG A 219 -34.93 19.77 13.16
C ARG A 219 -35.61 21.08 12.80
N GLU A 220 -35.60 22.05 13.72
CA GLU A 220 -36.20 23.38 13.51
C GLU A 220 -35.44 24.15 12.45
N VAL A 221 -34.12 24.11 12.46
CA VAL A 221 -33.27 24.78 11.44
C VAL A 221 -33.51 24.16 10.07
N SER A 222 -33.60 22.82 9.95
CA SER A 222 -33.94 22.14 8.69
C SER A 222 -35.32 22.54 8.18
N ALA A 223 -36.29 22.70 9.08
CA ALA A 223 -37.65 23.11 8.70
C ALA A 223 -37.73 24.58 8.22
N LEU A 224 -36.87 25.46 8.73
CA LEU A 224 -36.81 26.88 8.32
C LEU A 224 -36.18 27.07 6.94
N GLY A 225 -35.17 26.25 6.62
CA GLY A 225 -34.39 26.40 5.37
C GLY A 225 -35.02 25.74 4.13
N GLY A 226 -35.96 24.81 4.30
CA GLY A 226 -36.53 24.02 3.18
C GLY A 226 -35.50 23.14 2.44
N ALA A 227 -34.25 23.17 2.87
CA ALA A 227 -33.15 22.42 2.28
C ALA A 227 -32.93 21.09 3.00
N HIS A 228 -32.69 20.04 2.23
CA HIS A 228 -32.35 18.74 2.77
C HIS A 228 -30.84 18.62 3.02
N PHE A 229 -30.45 18.75 4.25
CA PHE A 229 -29.06 18.56 4.67
C PHE A 229 -28.92 17.61 5.84
N VAL A 230 -27.77 16.97 5.93
CA VAL A 230 -27.42 16.10 7.05
C VAL A 230 -26.26 16.73 7.81
N VAL A 231 -26.42 16.93 9.11
CA VAL A 231 -25.31 17.35 9.97
C VAL A 231 -24.60 16.09 10.47
N SER A 232 -23.39 15.90 9.98
CA SER A 232 -22.56 14.73 10.31
C SER A 232 -21.88 14.88 11.67
N ARG A 233 -21.47 16.11 12.04
CA ARG A 233 -20.78 16.41 13.31
C ARG A 233 -21.08 17.82 13.77
N ILE A 234 -21.14 17.98 15.11
CA ILE A 234 -21.13 19.29 15.79
C ILE A 234 -19.93 19.35 16.71
N TRP A 235 -19.20 20.47 16.68
CA TRP A 235 -18.17 20.78 17.67
C TRP A 235 -18.71 21.86 18.60
N HIS A 236 -18.92 21.47 19.85
CA HIS A 236 -19.33 22.36 20.94
C HIS A 236 -18.17 22.49 21.92
N GLY A 237 -17.68 23.71 22.15
CA GLY A 237 -16.52 23.93 23.03
C GLY A 237 -15.25 23.14 22.63
N GLY A 238 -15.07 22.82 21.34
CA GLY A 238 -13.93 22.07 20.84
C GLY A 238 -14.08 20.54 20.89
N GLN A 239 -15.16 20.01 21.44
CA GLN A 239 -15.45 18.58 21.45
C GLN A 239 -16.41 18.22 20.31
N ALA A 240 -16.03 17.20 19.52
CA ALA A 240 -16.85 16.70 18.42
C ALA A 240 -17.90 15.70 18.96
N ALA A 241 -19.16 15.90 18.58
CA ALA A 241 -20.24 14.99 18.85
C ALA A 241 -21.03 14.63 17.60
N LEU A 242 -21.64 13.44 17.58
CA LEU A 242 -22.64 13.06 16.57
C LEU A 242 -23.99 13.65 16.99
N PRO A 243 -24.56 14.61 16.24
CA PRO A 243 -25.81 15.22 16.63
C PRO A 243 -27.01 14.31 16.31
N GLY A 244 -27.98 14.30 17.22
CA GLY A 244 -29.33 13.86 16.91
C GLY A 244 -30.18 15.00 16.32
N PRO A 245 -31.39 14.70 15.80
CA PRO A 245 -32.28 15.72 15.25
C PRO A 245 -32.68 16.82 16.24
N ASP A 246 -32.66 16.52 17.51
CA ASP A 246 -33.02 17.42 18.60
C ASP A 246 -31.80 18.11 19.24
N ALA A 247 -30.61 17.99 18.64
CA ALA A 247 -29.40 18.70 19.08
C ALA A 247 -29.57 20.19 18.86
N VAL A 248 -29.35 20.98 19.92
CA VAL A 248 -29.49 22.44 19.93
C VAL A 248 -28.19 23.09 19.54
N LEU A 249 -28.25 24.08 18.65
CA LEU A 249 -27.09 24.85 18.19
C LEU A 249 -26.80 25.99 19.18
N ALA A 250 -25.54 26.10 19.55
CA ALA A 250 -25.02 27.23 20.36
C ALA A 250 -24.21 28.20 19.48
N GLU A 251 -23.98 29.39 20.03
CA GLU A 251 -23.08 30.35 19.41
C GLU A 251 -21.66 29.77 19.26
N ASP A 252 -21.02 30.06 18.15
CA ASP A 252 -19.67 29.56 17.82
C ASP A 252 -19.55 28.05 17.60
N ASP A 253 -20.64 27.28 17.64
CA ASP A 253 -20.61 25.88 17.24
C ASP A 253 -20.15 25.72 15.77
N ARG A 254 -19.33 24.70 15.53
CA ARG A 254 -18.99 24.30 14.17
C ARG A 254 -19.78 23.07 13.78
N VAL A 255 -20.39 23.10 12.61
CA VAL A 255 -21.22 22.01 12.09
C VAL A 255 -20.68 21.52 10.75
N LEU A 256 -20.49 20.22 10.61
CA LEU A 256 -20.16 19.61 9.34
C LEU A 256 -21.46 19.17 8.65
N VAL A 257 -21.79 19.88 7.59
CA VAL A 257 -23.01 19.69 6.82
C VAL A 257 -22.68 18.93 5.53
N ILE A 258 -23.51 17.96 5.23
CA ILE A 258 -23.50 17.19 4.00
C ILE A 258 -24.83 17.47 3.28
N THR A 259 -24.77 18.02 2.07
CA THR A 259 -25.93 18.37 1.26
C THR A 259 -25.64 18.18 -0.23
N ASN A 260 -26.61 18.36 -1.10
CA ASN A 260 -26.40 18.32 -2.54
C ASN A 260 -25.97 19.69 -3.06
N GLU A 261 -25.18 19.72 -4.14
CA GLU A 261 -24.62 20.95 -4.72
C GLU A 261 -25.72 21.93 -5.15
N ASP A 262 -26.89 21.42 -5.57
CA ASP A 262 -28.03 22.21 -6.01
C ASP A 262 -28.74 22.95 -4.84
N GLU A 263 -28.48 22.60 -3.59
CA GLU A 263 -29.08 23.19 -2.40
C GLU A 263 -28.13 24.20 -1.68
N VAL A 264 -26.93 24.40 -2.20
CA VAL A 264 -25.90 25.30 -1.64
C VAL A 264 -25.95 26.71 -2.26
N ALA A 265 -26.71 26.90 -3.35
CA ALA A 265 -26.76 28.17 -4.12
C ALA A 265 -27.68 29.23 -3.47
#